data_4c65959005feab79c0dd4c0b011bf60b
#
_entry.id   4c65959005feab79c0dd4c0b011bf60b
#
_cell.length_a   1.000
_cell.length_b   1.000
_cell.length_c   1.000
_cell.angle_alpha   90.00
_cell.angle_beta   90.00
_cell.angle_gamma   90.00
#
_symmetry.space_group_name_H-M   'P 1'
#
loop_
_entity.id
_entity.type
_entity.pdbx_description
1 polymer ?
#
loop_
_entity_poly.entity_id
_entity_poly.type
_entity_poly.pdbx_seq_one_letter_code
_entity_poly.pdbx_strand_id
1 'polypeptide(L)'
;MLKRYAAIILLFIIGFTSSVQAQIVKLDNKEFNADSIRKEFDEAPHFSLYKDNYFTIGTAIGPRPSATNSDVKFQVSISQRLTRSTLPFNTYLFLFYNQKVFWNVFENSMPVHDFNFNPGIGVSKLLIAKDRVVGKASLLIEHESNGRDNDNSRSWNKISLCGSIYISPQFMI
;
A
#
# COMPACT_ATOMS: atom_id res chain seq x y z
N MET A 1 -30.63 9.48 21.11
CA MET A 1 -30.06 8.77 19.94
C MET A 1 -28.58 9.04 19.74
N LEU A 2 -28.07 10.26 19.86
CA LEU A 2 -26.67 10.62 19.61
C LEU A 2 -25.64 9.80 20.43
N LYS A 3 -25.90 9.48 21.68
CA LYS A 3 -24.99 8.71 22.57
C LYS A 3 -24.77 7.24 22.12
N ARG A 4 -25.71 6.64 21.40
CA ARG A 4 -25.57 5.24 20.91
C ARG A 4 -24.67 5.18 19.66
N TYR A 5 -24.70 6.19 18.80
CA TYR A 5 -23.84 6.25 17.61
C TYR A 5 -22.39 6.59 17.96
N ALA A 6 -22.17 7.44 18.97
CA ALA A 6 -20.82 7.74 19.47
C ALA A 6 -20.10 6.49 20.01
N ALA A 7 -20.82 5.59 20.69
CA ALA A 7 -20.28 4.33 21.20
C ALA A 7 -19.93 3.34 20.05
N ILE A 8 -20.73 3.31 18.98
CA ILE A 8 -20.48 2.45 17.81
C ILE A 8 -19.27 2.96 17.03
N ILE A 9 -19.14 4.28 16.84
CA ILE A 9 -17.98 4.91 16.18
C ILE A 9 -16.71 4.67 17.01
N LEU A 10 -16.78 4.78 18.33
CA LEU A 10 -15.64 4.50 19.22
C LEU A 10 -15.22 3.02 19.18
N LEU A 11 -16.17 2.09 19.10
CA LEU A 11 -15.90 0.66 18.94
C LEU A 11 -15.29 0.34 17.56
N PHE A 12 -15.69 1.03 16.51
CA PHE A 12 -15.08 0.92 15.18
C PHE A 12 -13.64 1.43 15.16
N ILE A 13 -13.34 2.53 15.84
CA ILE A 13 -11.97 3.08 15.94
C ILE A 13 -11.07 2.16 16.78
N ILE A 14 -11.59 1.55 17.85
CA ILE A 14 -10.82 0.62 18.69
C ILE A 14 -10.60 -0.74 17.99
N GLY A 15 -11.52 -1.18 17.14
CA GLY A 15 -11.41 -2.44 16.39
C GLY A 15 -10.36 -2.41 15.27
N PHE A 16 -9.95 -1.24 14.80
CA PHE A 16 -8.96 -1.07 13.72
C PHE A 16 -7.53 -0.82 14.21
N THR A 17 -7.29 -0.78 15.51
CA THR A 17 -5.92 -0.78 16.08
C THR A 17 -5.34 -2.19 16.23
N SER A 18 -5.87 -3.19 15.51
CA SER A 18 -5.08 -4.39 15.30
C SER A 18 -3.84 -3.98 14.53
N SER A 19 -2.76 -3.79 15.24
CA SER A 19 -1.41 -3.66 14.73
C SER A 19 -1.28 -4.68 13.60
N VAL A 20 -1.18 -4.20 12.35
CA VAL A 20 -0.54 -4.95 11.30
C VAL A 20 0.90 -5.12 11.80
N GLN A 21 1.12 -6.17 12.56
CA GLN A 21 2.47 -6.62 12.80
C GLN A 21 2.95 -7.05 11.42
N ALA A 22 3.64 -6.14 10.72
CA ALA A 22 4.59 -6.56 9.74
C ALA A 22 5.34 -7.68 10.43
N GLN A 23 5.30 -8.90 9.87
CA GLN A 23 6.01 -10.03 10.43
C GLN A 23 7.48 -9.62 10.51
N ILE A 24 7.86 -9.11 11.67
CA ILE A 24 9.26 -8.95 12.03
C ILE A 24 9.73 -10.39 12.16
N VAL A 25 10.45 -10.83 11.16
CA VAL A 25 11.19 -12.09 11.23
C VAL A 25 11.96 -12.01 12.53
N LYS A 26 11.62 -12.87 13.51
CA LYS A 26 12.41 -13.03 14.74
C LYS A 26 13.74 -13.58 14.28
N LEU A 27 14.73 -12.71 14.18
CA LEU A 27 16.11 -13.08 13.95
C LEU A 27 16.63 -13.74 15.24
N ASP A 28 16.49 -15.05 15.30
CA ASP A 28 17.24 -15.85 16.25
C ASP A 28 18.74 -15.67 15.94
N ASN A 29 19.61 -15.71 16.95
CA ASN A 29 21.05 -15.41 16.87
C ASN A 29 21.86 -16.37 15.98
N LYS A 30 21.37 -16.70 14.79
CA LYS A 30 22.13 -17.42 13.75
C LYS A 30 22.92 -16.41 12.93
N GLU A 31 24.16 -16.72 12.61
CA GLU A 31 24.92 -15.98 11.59
C GLU A 31 24.17 -16.06 10.26
N PHE A 32 23.45 -15.00 9.94
CA PHE A 32 22.74 -14.89 8.67
C PHE A 32 23.71 -14.38 7.61
N ASN A 33 23.93 -15.18 6.59
CA ASN A 33 24.53 -14.67 5.35
C ASN A 33 23.43 -14.16 4.40
N ALA A 34 23.81 -13.43 3.36
CA ALA A 34 22.85 -12.86 2.40
C ALA A 34 21.98 -13.93 1.71
N ASP A 35 22.47 -15.14 1.55
CA ASP A 35 21.73 -16.24 0.91
C ASP A 35 20.68 -16.82 1.85
N SER A 36 20.96 -16.89 3.16
CA SER A 36 19.96 -17.30 4.16
C SER A 36 18.79 -16.31 4.20
N ILE A 37 19.06 -15.00 4.13
CA ILE A 37 18.04 -13.96 4.09
C ILE A 37 17.19 -14.08 2.81
N ARG A 38 17.81 -14.31 1.66
CA ARG A 38 17.07 -14.50 0.39
C ARG A 38 16.21 -15.76 0.44
N LYS A 39 16.74 -16.85 0.99
CA LYS A 39 15.99 -18.11 1.15
C LYS A 39 14.76 -17.90 2.03
N GLU A 40 14.89 -17.21 3.14
CA GLU A 40 13.78 -16.89 4.02
C GLU A 40 12.73 -16.01 3.32
N PHE A 41 13.18 -15.00 2.58
CA PHE A 41 12.27 -14.20 1.76
C PHE A 41 11.59 -15.02 0.66
N ASP A 42 12.29 -15.98 0.05
CA ASP A 42 11.74 -16.88 -0.97
C ASP A 42 10.64 -17.80 -0.41
N GLU A 43 10.75 -18.18 0.86
CA GLU A 43 9.77 -19.03 1.58
C GLU A 43 8.61 -18.20 2.15
N ALA A 44 8.77 -16.88 2.30
CA ALA A 44 7.73 -15.99 2.81
C ALA A 44 6.52 -15.90 1.86
N PRO A 45 5.33 -15.53 2.37
CA PRO A 45 4.14 -15.36 1.54
C PRO A 45 4.40 -14.45 0.34
N HIS A 46 3.94 -14.86 -0.83
CA HIS A 46 4.11 -14.12 -2.07
C HIS A 46 3.15 -12.93 -2.21
N PHE A 47 2.03 -12.98 -1.47
CA PHE A 47 1.05 -11.89 -1.43
C PHE A 47 1.40 -10.94 -0.29
N SER A 48 1.36 -9.62 -0.56
CA SER A 48 1.68 -8.58 0.40
C SER A 48 0.97 -7.27 0.08
N LEU A 49 1.10 -6.30 0.95
CA LEU A 49 0.69 -4.93 0.68
C LEU A 49 1.79 -4.22 -0.15
N TYR A 50 1.37 -3.37 -1.08
CA TYR A 50 2.28 -2.56 -1.89
C TYR A 50 2.48 -1.15 -1.31
N LYS A 51 1.38 -0.48 -1.01
CA LYS A 51 1.30 0.82 -0.34
C LYS A 51 0.37 0.72 0.86
N ASP A 52 0.25 1.76 1.62
CA ASP A 52 -0.68 1.83 2.75
C ASP A 52 -2.12 1.67 2.29
N ASN A 53 -2.86 0.82 2.97
CA ASN A 53 -4.30 0.73 2.86
C ASN A 53 -4.92 1.64 3.91
N TYR A 54 -5.78 2.53 3.49
CA TYR A 54 -6.41 3.48 4.39
C TYR A 54 -7.85 3.77 4.00
N PHE A 55 -8.61 4.20 4.99
CA PHE A 55 -9.95 4.75 4.85
C PHE A 55 -10.01 6.02 5.69
N THR A 56 -10.28 7.15 5.06
CA THR A 56 -10.30 8.46 5.72
C THR A 56 -11.59 9.20 5.38
N ILE A 57 -12.08 9.94 6.36
CA ILE A 57 -13.21 10.86 6.20
C ILE A 57 -12.65 12.27 6.35
N GLY A 58 -12.97 13.13 5.42
CA GLY A 58 -12.53 14.52 5.41
C GLY A 58 -13.69 15.48 5.20
N THR A 59 -13.50 16.72 5.63
CA THR A 59 -14.39 17.83 5.34
C THR A 59 -13.57 19.08 5.02
N ALA A 60 -14.16 20.01 4.29
CA ALA A 60 -13.50 21.29 3.98
C ALA A 60 -13.19 22.09 5.26
N ILE A 61 -12.01 22.69 5.31
CA ILE A 61 -11.58 23.53 6.44
C ILE A 61 -12.27 24.91 6.30
N GLY A 62 -12.89 25.37 7.39
CA GLY A 62 -13.53 26.68 7.49
C GLY A 62 -15.06 26.64 7.46
N PRO A 63 -15.73 26.10 6.43
CA PRO A 63 -17.18 25.98 6.46
C PRO A 63 -17.66 24.90 7.43
N ARG A 64 -18.92 24.96 7.82
CA ARG A 64 -19.54 23.87 8.61
C ARG A 64 -19.57 22.59 7.78
N PRO A 65 -19.27 21.42 8.37
CA PRO A 65 -19.39 20.14 7.69
C PRO A 65 -20.80 19.94 7.12
N SER A 66 -20.87 19.50 5.87
CA SER A 66 -22.11 19.24 5.14
C SER A 66 -21.93 18.05 4.20
N ALA A 67 -23.01 17.52 3.65
CA ALA A 67 -22.96 16.44 2.68
C ALA A 67 -22.19 16.81 1.40
N THR A 68 -22.13 18.09 1.05
CA THR A 68 -21.50 18.58 -0.19
C THR A 68 -20.03 18.99 -0.01
N ASN A 69 -19.52 19.05 1.22
CA ASN A 69 -18.14 19.42 1.51
C ASN A 69 -17.39 18.39 2.36
N SER A 70 -17.98 17.21 2.53
CA SER A 70 -17.42 16.11 3.31
C SER A 70 -17.40 14.84 2.47
N ASP A 71 -16.24 14.22 2.36
CA ASP A 71 -15.99 13.08 1.49
C ASP A 71 -15.29 11.95 2.24
N VAL A 72 -15.37 10.77 1.65
CA VAL A 72 -14.55 9.61 2.02
C VAL A 72 -13.49 9.39 0.95
N LYS A 73 -12.28 9.13 1.38
CA LYS A 73 -11.19 8.68 0.54
C LYS A 73 -10.65 7.39 1.08
N PHE A 74 -10.51 6.38 0.22
CA PHE A 74 -9.85 5.15 0.61
C PHE A 74 -8.86 4.66 -0.46
N GLN A 75 -7.91 3.88 -0.03
CA GLN A 75 -6.94 3.23 -0.89
C GLN A 75 -6.86 1.76 -0.55
N VAL A 76 -6.88 0.92 -1.60
CA VAL A 76 -6.57 -0.51 -1.52
C VAL A 76 -5.34 -0.75 -2.37
N SER A 77 -4.33 -1.38 -1.79
CA SER A 77 -3.05 -1.60 -2.44
C SER A 77 -2.51 -2.98 -2.10
N ILE A 78 -2.26 -3.77 -3.12
CA ILE A 78 -1.80 -5.15 -3.01
C ILE A 78 -0.64 -5.42 -3.96
N SER A 79 0.15 -6.42 -3.64
CA SER A 79 1.29 -6.88 -4.43
C SER A 79 1.37 -8.41 -4.39
N GLN A 80 1.74 -8.99 -5.52
CA GLN A 80 2.01 -10.40 -5.67
C GLN A 80 3.41 -10.60 -6.21
N ARG A 81 4.27 -11.25 -5.46
CA ARG A 81 5.57 -11.71 -5.94
C ARG A 81 5.37 -12.92 -6.86
N LEU A 82 5.94 -12.85 -8.07
CA LEU A 82 5.80 -13.89 -9.08
C LEU A 82 6.98 -14.85 -9.12
N THR A 83 8.16 -14.40 -8.68
CA THR A 83 9.39 -15.22 -8.73
C THR A 83 10.05 -15.30 -7.37
N ARG A 84 10.95 -16.26 -7.25
CA ARG A 84 11.96 -16.33 -6.18
C ARG A 84 13.23 -15.57 -6.62
N SER A 85 14.30 -15.62 -5.83
CA SER A 85 15.60 -14.97 -6.11
C SER A 85 16.36 -15.58 -7.31
N THR A 86 15.64 -16.12 -8.28
CA THR A 86 16.18 -16.80 -9.47
C THR A 86 16.46 -15.88 -10.66
N LEU A 87 15.98 -14.65 -10.62
CA LEU A 87 16.24 -13.66 -11.67
C LEU A 87 17.66 -13.08 -11.56
N PRO A 88 18.22 -12.55 -12.67
CA PRO A 88 19.53 -11.91 -12.66
C PRO A 88 19.67 -10.89 -11.51
N PHE A 89 20.86 -10.78 -10.94
CA PHE A 89 21.18 -9.90 -9.81
C PHE A 89 20.39 -10.18 -8.52
N ASN A 90 19.81 -11.38 -8.35
CA ASN A 90 18.93 -11.76 -7.24
C ASN A 90 17.74 -10.79 -7.10
N THR A 91 17.10 -10.50 -8.20
CA THR A 91 15.89 -9.68 -8.26
C THR A 91 14.63 -10.53 -8.22
N TYR A 92 13.53 -9.89 -7.88
CA TYR A 92 12.19 -10.49 -7.77
C TYR A 92 11.24 -9.75 -8.68
N LEU A 93 10.41 -10.49 -9.42
CA LEU A 93 9.34 -9.93 -10.23
C LEU A 93 8.07 -9.81 -9.39
N PHE A 94 7.41 -8.66 -9.48
CA PHE A 94 6.16 -8.36 -8.78
C PHE A 94 5.10 -7.85 -9.75
N LEU A 95 3.86 -8.29 -9.53
CA LEU A 95 2.68 -7.55 -9.95
C LEU A 95 2.19 -6.74 -8.76
N PHE A 96 1.63 -5.58 -9.02
CA PHE A 96 0.95 -4.79 -8.00
C PHE A 96 -0.26 -4.08 -8.57
N TYR A 97 -1.17 -3.77 -7.67
CA TYR A 97 -2.37 -3.02 -7.98
C TYR A 97 -2.62 -2.04 -6.84
N ASN A 98 -2.88 -0.79 -7.22
CA ASN A 98 -3.26 0.25 -6.27
C ASN A 98 -4.51 0.95 -6.79
N GLN A 99 -5.50 1.10 -5.94
CA GLN A 99 -6.74 1.80 -6.25
C GLN A 99 -7.03 2.85 -5.20
N LYS A 100 -7.25 4.09 -5.67
CA LYS A 100 -7.76 5.17 -4.85
C LYS A 100 -9.19 5.49 -5.27
N VAL A 101 -10.04 5.74 -4.29
CA VAL A 101 -11.44 6.08 -4.51
C VAL A 101 -11.78 7.32 -3.70
N PHE A 102 -12.48 8.26 -4.34
CA PHE A 102 -13.11 9.41 -3.69
C PHE A 102 -14.61 9.21 -3.75
N TRP A 103 -15.25 9.19 -2.60
CA TRP A 103 -16.63 8.75 -2.45
C TRP A 103 -17.45 9.77 -1.66
N ASN A 104 -18.45 10.34 -2.30
CA ASN A 104 -19.38 11.31 -1.70
C ASN A 104 -20.46 10.57 -0.88
N VAL A 105 -20.02 9.86 0.15
CA VAL A 105 -20.88 8.98 0.96
C VAL A 105 -22.01 9.71 1.69
N PHE A 106 -21.88 11.03 1.87
CA PHE A 106 -22.87 11.86 2.57
C PHE A 106 -23.91 12.48 1.65
N GLU A 107 -23.71 12.38 0.33
CA GLU A 107 -24.67 12.85 -0.66
C GLU A 107 -25.78 11.82 -0.94
N ASN A 108 -26.90 12.28 -1.48
CA ASN A 108 -27.96 11.39 -1.96
C ASN A 108 -27.41 10.44 -3.01
N SER A 109 -27.80 9.15 -2.92
CA SER A 109 -27.30 8.07 -3.79
C SER A 109 -25.81 7.74 -3.63
N MET A 110 -25.09 8.37 -2.70
CA MET A 110 -23.68 8.09 -2.37
C MET A 110 -22.79 7.89 -3.61
N PRO A 111 -22.71 8.88 -4.52
CA PRO A 111 -21.99 8.70 -5.78
C PRO A 111 -20.49 8.58 -5.54
N VAL A 112 -19.84 7.71 -6.29
CA VAL A 112 -18.38 7.71 -6.35
C VAL A 112 -17.95 8.84 -7.28
N HIS A 113 -17.19 9.78 -6.74
CA HIS A 113 -16.75 10.97 -7.45
C HIS A 113 -15.62 10.65 -8.43
N ASP A 114 -14.64 9.87 -7.98
CA ASP A 114 -13.47 9.59 -8.78
C ASP A 114 -12.79 8.26 -8.40
N PHE A 115 -12.18 7.64 -9.41
CA PHE A 115 -11.37 6.42 -9.28
C PHE A 115 -9.99 6.68 -9.86
N ASN A 116 -8.98 6.08 -9.26
CA ASN A 116 -7.67 5.91 -9.86
C ASN A 116 -7.27 4.45 -9.76
N PHE A 117 -7.19 3.79 -10.91
CA PHE A 117 -6.71 2.41 -11.06
C PHE A 117 -5.24 2.46 -11.44
N ASN A 118 -4.38 1.77 -10.72
CA ASN A 118 -2.95 1.79 -10.97
C ASN A 118 -2.36 0.38 -10.90
N PRO A 119 -2.60 -0.46 -11.93
CA PRO A 119 -1.90 -1.72 -12.12
C PRO A 119 -0.44 -1.48 -12.52
N GLY A 120 0.43 -2.38 -12.14
CA GLY A 120 1.82 -2.34 -12.55
C GLY A 120 2.57 -3.65 -12.37
N ILE A 121 3.73 -3.68 -12.98
CA ILE A 121 4.71 -4.74 -12.88
C ILE A 121 6.06 -4.14 -12.56
N GLY A 122 6.88 -4.83 -11.82
CA GLY A 122 8.21 -4.34 -11.51
C GLY A 122 9.17 -5.41 -11.03
N VAL A 123 10.44 -5.07 -11.08
CA VAL A 123 11.49 -5.86 -10.49
C VAL A 123 12.03 -5.16 -9.26
N SER A 124 12.29 -5.92 -8.21
CA SER A 124 12.82 -5.41 -6.94
C SER A 124 14.01 -6.22 -6.49
N LYS A 125 14.97 -5.56 -5.84
CA LYS A 125 16.14 -6.16 -5.23
C LYS A 125 16.17 -5.82 -3.74
N LEU A 126 16.39 -6.84 -2.90
CA LEU A 126 16.70 -6.61 -1.49
C LEU A 126 18.11 -6.05 -1.37
N LEU A 127 18.27 -4.98 -0.63
CA LEU A 127 19.56 -4.42 -0.23
C LEU A 127 19.93 -5.03 1.12
N ILE A 128 20.96 -5.87 1.11
CA ILE A 128 21.40 -6.63 2.29
C ILE A 128 22.77 -6.11 2.69
N ALA A 129 22.94 -5.75 3.94
CA ALA A 129 24.21 -5.34 4.52
C ALA A 129 24.30 -5.80 5.97
N LYS A 130 25.47 -6.31 6.37
CA LYS A 130 25.71 -6.79 7.75
C LYS A 130 24.64 -7.79 8.22
N ASP A 131 24.35 -8.77 7.38
CA ASP A 131 23.41 -9.87 7.68
C ASP A 131 21.97 -9.45 7.97
N ARG A 132 21.56 -8.32 7.42
CA ARG A 132 20.18 -7.85 7.50
C ARG A 132 19.74 -7.15 6.22
N VAL A 133 18.44 -7.13 5.98
CA VAL A 133 17.85 -6.28 4.94
C VAL A 133 17.92 -4.82 5.41
N VAL A 134 18.63 -3.98 4.66
CA VAL A 134 18.77 -2.54 4.94
C VAL A 134 17.89 -1.70 4.03
N GLY A 135 17.26 -2.32 3.04
CA GLY A 135 16.36 -1.62 2.13
C GLY A 135 15.92 -2.46 0.94
N LYS A 136 15.25 -1.80 0.02
CA LYS A 136 14.79 -2.37 -1.24
C LYS A 136 14.94 -1.34 -2.36
N ALA A 137 15.43 -1.76 -3.52
CA ALA A 137 15.41 -0.97 -4.75
C ALA A 137 14.48 -1.62 -5.76
N SER A 138 13.68 -0.83 -6.48
CA SER A 138 12.68 -1.34 -7.42
C SER A 138 12.61 -0.49 -8.68
N LEU A 139 12.49 -1.15 -9.82
CA LEU A 139 12.16 -0.53 -11.10
C LEU A 139 10.74 -0.99 -11.47
N LEU A 140 9.84 -0.05 -11.70
CA LEU A 140 8.41 -0.28 -11.87
C LEU A 140 7.94 0.28 -13.21
N ILE A 141 7.03 -0.43 -13.86
CA ILE A 141 6.24 0.05 -15.00
C ILE A 141 4.79 0.05 -14.55
N GLU A 142 4.17 1.21 -14.61
CA GLU A 142 2.85 1.46 -14.04
C GLU A 142 1.94 2.10 -15.08
N HIS A 143 0.70 1.66 -15.11
CA HIS A 143 -0.39 2.35 -15.77
C HIS A 143 -1.30 2.97 -14.73
N GLU A 144 -1.71 4.23 -14.90
CA GLU A 144 -2.68 4.85 -14.02
C GLU A 144 -3.80 5.47 -14.87
N SER A 145 -5.05 5.19 -14.52
CA SER A 145 -6.21 5.71 -15.23
C SER A 145 -7.41 5.88 -14.30
N ASN A 146 -8.35 6.74 -14.70
CA ASN A 146 -9.62 6.88 -14.00
C ASN A 146 -10.75 6.00 -14.57
N GLY A 147 -10.46 5.16 -15.55
CA GLY A 147 -11.44 4.25 -16.16
C GLY A 147 -12.56 4.93 -16.96
N ARG A 148 -12.40 6.21 -17.31
CA ARG A 148 -13.34 6.96 -18.15
C ARG A 148 -12.81 7.08 -19.57
N ASP A 149 -13.70 7.40 -20.51
CA ASP A 149 -13.41 7.59 -21.91
C ASP A 149 -13.52 9.06 -22.33
N ASN A 150 -13.17 9.35 -23.59
CA ASN A 150 -13.24 10.65 -24.25
C ASN A 150 -12.63 11.79 -23.41
N ASP A 151 -13.27 12.95 -23.35
CA ASP A 151 -12.79 14.16 -22.68
C ASP A 151 -12.67 14.00 -21.15
N ASN A 152 -13.31 12.99 -20.59
CA ASN A 152 -13.23 12.67 -19.15
C ASN A 152 -12.14 11.68 -18.83
N SER A 153 -11.43 11.15 -19.83
CA SER A 153 -10.34 10.19 -19.63
C SER A 153 -9.10 10.85 -19.05
N ARG A 154 -8.56 10.25 -18.01
CA ARG A 154 -7.23 10.56 -17.49
C ARG A 154 -6.45 9.26 -17.42
N SER A 155 -5.42 9.15 -18.25
CA SER A 155 -4.64 7.94 -18.38
C SER A 155 -3.19 8.26 -18.73
N TRP A 156 -2.24 7.61 -18.05
CA TRP A 156 -0.82 7.73 -18.35
C TRP A 156 -0.06 6.48 -17.94
N ASN A 157 1.09 6.31 -18.58
CA ASN A 157 2.05 5.28 -18.23
C ASN A 157 3.29 5.95 -17.64
N LYS A 158 3.92 5.31 -16.66
CA LYS A 158 5.15 5.81 -16.05
C LYS A 158 6.12 4.68 -15.76
N ILE A 159 7.40 5.02 -15.77
CA ILE A 159 8.47 4.18 -15.25
C ILE A 159 8.99 4.86 -13.99
N SER A 160 9.07 4.11 -12.90
CA SER A 160 9.47 4.61 -11.60
C SER A 160 10.69 3.84 -11.07
N LEU A 161 11.69 4.55 -10.61
CA LEU A 161 12.78 3.99 -9.80
C LEU A 161 12.50 4.35 -8.34
N CYS A 162 12.32 3.33 -7.52
CA CYS A 162 11.98 3.49 -6.11
C CYS A 162 13.07 2.87 -5.23
N GLY A 163 13.40 3.56 -4.13
CA GLY A 163 14.28 3.06 -3.08
C GLY A 163 13.60 3.18 -1.73
N SER A 164 13.82 2.18 -0.87
CA SER A 164 13.41 2.22 0.54
C SER A 164 14.61 1.88 1.39
N ILE A 165 14.80 2.59 2.49
CA ILE A 165 15.86 2.32 3.47
C ILE A 165 15.21 2.11 4.84
N TYR A 166 15.57 1.02 5.50
CA TYR A 166 15.13 0.71 6.86
C TYR A 166 16.11 1.34 7.86
N ILE A 167 15.69 2.36 8.57
CA ILE A 167 16.49 3.02 9.60
C ILE A 167 16.44 2.21 10.90
N SER A 168 15.27 1.67 11.20
CA SER A 168 15.06 0.76 12.33
C SER A 168 14.00 -0.29 11.95
N PRO A 169 13.79 -1.35 12.75
CA PRO A 169 12.71 -2.31 12.49
C PRO A 169 11.32 -1.68 12.40
N GLN A 170 11.14 -0.49 13.00
CA GLN A 170 9.86 0.23 13.02
C GLN A 170 9.80 1.40 12.05
N PHE A 171 10.94 1.79 11.41
CA PHE A 171 11.01 2.99 10.60
C PHE A 171 11.64 2.72 9.23
N MET A 172 10.87 3.01 8.18
CA MET A 172 11.29 2.91 6.77
C MET A 172 11.10 4.28 6.09
N ILE A 173 12.06 4.68 5.29
CA ILE A 173 12.00 5.85 4.40
C ILE A 173 12.05 5.40 2.95
#